data_8f961a340a6e7832c58964cc169d873b
#
_entry.id   8f961a340a6e7832c58964cc169d873b
#
_cell.length_a   1.000
_cell.length_b   1.000
_cell.length_c   1.000
_cell.angle_alpha   90.00
_cell.angle_beta   90.00
_cell.angle_gamma   90.00
#
_symmetry.space_group_name_H-M   'P 1'
#
loop_
_entity.id
_entity.type
_entity.pdbx_description
1 polymer ?
#
loop_
_entity_poly.entity_id
_entity_poly.type
_entity_poly.pdbx_seq_one_letter_code
_entity_poly.pdbx_strand_id
1 'polypeptide(L)'
;YGFITHMIEIAKRQSGRVAVIVPHGVLFRGGAEGRIRQALIEENLLDAVVGLPANLFTTTGIPVAILIFDRSREQGGANETRRDVLFIDASKEFTPSKTQNVMDETHVNRVLETYATRAEVDKYSHRASLDEITENDFNLNIPRYVDTFEPEEEIDVAALQKQITTIEAELAEVRGRMAGYLKELGVDV
;
A
#
# COMPACT_ATOMS: atom_id res chain seq x y z
N TYR A 1 -8.21 11.40 15.44
CA TYR A 1 -9.35 10.49 15.74
C TYR A 1 -10.62 11.23 16.19
N GLY A 2 -10.56 12.48 16.69
CA GLY A 2 -11.76 13.19 17.15
C GLY A 2 -12.89 13.27 16.12
N PHE A 3 -12.57 13.54 14.84
CA PHE A 3 -13.57 13.51 13.77
C PHE A 3 -14.08 12.09 13.47
N ILE A 4 -13.20 11.09 13.54
CA ILE A 4 -13.58 9.69 13.30
C ILE A 4 -14.59 9.23 14.36
N THR A 5 -14.27 9.43 15.63
CA THR A 5 -15.18 9.06 16.73
C THR A 5 -16.51 9.80 16.66
N HIS A 6 -16.49 11.10 16.28
CA HIS A 6 -17.72 11.87 16.08
C HIS A 6 -18.58 11.30 14.94
N MET A 7 -17.96 10.99 13.79
CA MET A 7 -18.68 10.38 12.64
C MET A 7 -19.29 9.02 13.02
N ILE A 8 -18.56 8.21 13.78
CA ILE A 8 -19.08 6.92 14.26
C ILE A 8 -20.24 7.14 15.21
N GLU A 9 -20.15 8.11 16.16
CA GLU A 9 -21.20 8.34 17.15
C GLU A 9 -22.51 8.81 16.53
N ILE A 10 -22.48 9.64 15.49
CA ILE A 10 -23.69 10.11 14.80
C ILE A 10 -24.23 9.09 13.79
N ALA A 11 -23.46 8.08 13.39
CA ALA A 11 -23.92 7.02 12.51
C ALA A 11 -24.97 6.15 13.22
N LYS A 12 -25.96 5.69 12.46
CA LYS A 12 -27.06 4.87 13.01
C LYS A 12 -26.54 3.59 13.66
N ARG A 13 -26.88 3.34 14.92
CA ARG A 13 -26.49 2.14 15.66
C ARG A 13 -26.94 0.87 14.93
N GLN A 14 -26.15 -0.18 15.02
CA GLN A 14 -26.39 -1.53 14.46
C GLN A 14 -26.56 -1.59 12.92
N SER A 15 -26.42 -0.47 12.19
CA SER A 15 -26.58 -0.47 10.72
C SER A 15 -25.81 0.62 9.99
N GLY A 16 -25.35 1.66 10.68
CA GLY A 16 -24.61 2.78 10.06
C GLY A 16 -23.21 2.39 9.64
N ARG A 17 -22.72 2.99 8.57
CA ARG A 17 -21.34 2.85 8.09
C ARG A 17 -20.67 4.20 7.97
N VAL A 18 -19.37 4.21 8.21
CA VAL A 18 -18.51 5.40 8.06
C VAL A 18 -17.30 5.00 7.24
N ALA A 19 -16.98 5.77 6.22
CA ALA A 19 -15.73 5.66 5.51
C ALA A 19 -14.99 6.98 5.56
N VAL A 20 -13.71 6.95 5.91
CA VAL A 20 -12.91 8.17 6.07
C VAL A 20 -11.53 7.97 5.49
N ILE A 21 -11.07 8.95 4.71
CA ILE A 21 -9.71 8.97 4.17
C ILE A 21 -8.79 9.59 5.21
N VAL A 22 -7.68 8.91 5.48
CA VAL A 22 -6.69 9.32 6.48
C VAL A 22 -5.27 9.15 5.94
N PRO A 23 -4.30 9.97 6.39
CA PRO A 23 -2.89 9.70 6.15
C PRO A 23 -2.46 8.41 6.85
N HIS A 24 -1.49 7.68 6.30
CA HIS A 24 -1.00 6.41 6.88
C HIS A 24 -0.58 6.54 8.35
N GLY A 25 -0.06 7.70 8.78
CA GLY A 25 0.31 7.93 10.18
C GLY A 25 -0.81 7.63 11.19
N VAL A 26 -2.08 7.82 10.81
CA VAL A 26 -3.24 7.50 11.65
C VAL A 26 -3.33 6.01 11.97
N LEU A 27 -2.81 5.14 11.10
CA LEU A 27 -2.86 3.69 11.24
C LEU A 27 -1.95 3.18 12.39
N PHE A 28 -0.89 3.91 12.73
CA PHE A 28 0.14 3.39 13.66
C PHE A 28 0.62 4.37 14.74
N ARG A 29 0.19 5.63 14.73
CA ARG A 29 0.57 6.56 15.81
C ARG A 29 0.15 6.02 17.17
N GLY A 30 1.05 6.18 18.15
CA GLY A 30 0.83 5.77 19.53
C GLY A 30 0.11 6.82 20.38
N GLY A 31 0.26 6.71 21.68
CA GLY A 31 -0.30 7.66 22.66
C GLY A 31 -1.84 7.65 22.69
N ALA A 32 -2.48 8.82 22.69
CA ALA A 32 -3.92 8.95 22.74
C ALA A 32 -4.60 8.37 21.48
N GLU A 33 -4.00 8.56 20.29
CA GLU A 33 -4.53 8.02 19.04
C GLU A 33 -4.51 6.49 19.05
N GLY A 34 -3.43 5.89 19.57
CA GLY A 34 -3.33 4.42 19.71
C GLY A 34 -4.41 3.83 20.61
N ARG A 35 -4.69 4.47 21.77
CA ARG A 35 -5.75 4.03 22.69
C ARG A 35 -7.14 4.10 22.06
N ILE A 36 -7.45 5.18 21.33
CA ILE A 36 -8.74 5.30 20.64
C ILE A 36 -8.87 4.25 19.55
N ARG A 37 -7.82 4.04 18.77
CA ARG A 37 -7.79 3.01 17.71
C ARG A 37 -8.03 1.62 18.29
N GLN A 38 -7.33 1.27 19.37
CA GLN A 38 -7.52 0.02 20.08
C GLN A 38 -8.97 -0.16 20.54
N ALA A 39 -9.56 0.84 21.20
CA ALA A 39 -10.95 0.77 21.66
C ALA A 39 -11.92 0.52 20.48
N LEU A 40 -11.78 1.23 19.37
CA LEU A 40 -12.63 1.05 18.20
C LEU A 40 -12.51 -0.36 17.57
N ILE A 41 -11.34 -1.00 17.66
CA ILE A 41 -11.11 -2.36 17.19
C ILE A 41 -11.73 -3.37 18.18
N GLU A 42 -11.50 -3.21 19.48
CA GLU A 42 -12.06 -4.07 20.53
C GLU A 42 -13.59 -4.01 20.57
N GLU A 43 -14.17 -2.83 20.31
CA GLU A 43 -15.62 -2.65 20.13
C GLU A 43 -16.15 -3.24 18.81
N ASN A 44 -15.28 -3.84 18.01
CA ASN A 44 -15.64 -4.49 16.75
C ASN A 44 -16.21 -3.53 15.69
N LEU A 45 -15.81 -2.26 15.69
CA LEU A 45 -16.35 -1.24 14.79
C LEU A 45 -15.56 -1.14 13.49
N LEU A 46 -14.24 -1.42 13.50
CA LEU A 46 -13.41 -1.35 12.31
C LEU A 46 -13.68 -2.57 11.41
N ASP A 47 -14.13 -2.33 10.18
CA ASP A 47 -14.44 -3.37 9.21
C ASP A 47 -13.32 -3.61 8.19
N ALA A 48 -12.73 -2.52 7.66
CA ALA A 48 -11.65 -2.65 6.70
C ALA A 48 -10.69 -1.46 6.72
N VAL A 49 -9.47 -1.73 6.22
CA VAL A 49 -8.41 -0.75 5.93
C VAL A 49 -8.01 -0.92 4.49
N VAL A 50 -8.16 0.11 3.67
CA VAL A 50 -7.81 0.09 2.24
C VAL A 50 -6.69 1.09 1.98
N GLY A 51 -5.51 0.63 1.62
CA GLY A 51 -4.40 1.47 1.19
C GLY A 51 -4.61 1.96 -0.24
N LEU A 52 -4.42 3.26 -0.46
CA LEU A 52 -4.56 3.88 -1.76
C LEU A 52 -3.20 4.28 -2.34
N PRO A 53 -3.09 4.44 -3.67
CA PRO A 53 -1.88 4.90 -4.31
C PRO A 53 -1.40 6.26 -3.81
N ALA A 54 -0.09 6.47 -3.83
CA ALA A 54 0.48 7.81 -3.65
C ALA A 54 0.09 8.73 -4.83
N ASN A 55 0.23 10.04 -4.65
CA ASN A 55 -0.04 11.03 -5.69
C ASN A 55 -1.47 10.98 -6.29
N LEU A 56 -2.48 10.54 -5.53
CA LEU A 56 -3.89 10.60 -5.95
C LEU A 56 -4.49 12.00 -5.82
N PHE A 57 -3.98 12.81 -4.93
CA PHE A 57 -4.53 14.14 -4.62
C PHE A 57 -3.64 15.23 -5.19
N THR A 58 -4.25 16.27 -5.78
CA THR A 58 -3.53 17.39 -6.38
C THR A 58 -2.69 18.20 -5.40
N THR A 59 -3.04 18.14 -4.11
CA THR A 59 -2.42 18.95 -3.04
C THR A 59 -1.34 18.19 -2.27
N THR A 60 -1.24 16.88 -2.41
CA THR A 60 -0.26 16.06 -1.69
C THR A 60 0.11 14.78 -2.43
N GLY A 61 1.39 14.45 -2.43
CA GLY A 61 1.90 13.17 -2.93
C GLY A 61 1.88 12.05 -1.90
N ILE A 62 1.43 12.31 -0.66
CA ILE A 62 1.47 11.34 0.42
C ILE A 62 0.42 10.24 0.17
N PRO A 63 0.77 8.95 0.32
CA PRO A 63 -0.20 7.87 0.26
C PRO A 63 -1.19 7.97 1.42
N VAL A 64 -2.42 7.60 1.17
CA VAL A 64 -3.51 7.63 2.15
C VAL A 64 -4.19 6.27 2.26
N ALA A 65 -4.98 6.09 3.30
CA ALA A 65 -5.81 4.91 3.48
C ALA A 65 -7.27 5.30 3.74
N ILE A 66 -8.18 4.42 3.38
CA ILE A 66 -9.58 4.50 3.79
C ILE A 66 -9.77 3.60 5.01
N LEU A 67 -10.27 4.15 6.11
CA LEU A 67 -10.79 3.38 7.23
C LEU A 67 -12.30 3.23 7.06
N ILE A 68 -12.78 2.00 7.10
CA ILE A 68 -14.21 1.68 7.01
C ILE A 68 -14.66 1.13 8.36
N PHE A 69 -15.67 1.79 8.93
CA PHE A 69 -16.33 1.39 10.18
C PHE A 69 -17.75 0.95 9.89
N ASP A 70 -18.17 -0.17 10.47
CA ASP A 70 -19.52 -0.74 10.30
C ASP A 70 -20.16 -1.00 11.65
N ARG A 71 -21.16 -0.20 12.00
CA ARG A 71 -21.90 -0.34 13.25
C ARG A 71 -22.83 -1.57 13.26
N SER A 72 -23.05 -2.23 12.12
CA SER A 72 -23.75 -3.52 12.10
C SER A 72 -22.98 -4.64 12.80
N ARG A 73 -21.71 -4.40 13.13
CA ARG A 73 -20.83 -5.32 13.87
C ARG A 73 -20.92 -5.13 15.39
N GLU A 74 -21.62 -4.08 15.87
CA GLU A 74 -21.93 -3.90 17.29
C GLU A 74 -22.81 -5.03 17.81
N GLN A 75 -22.86 -5.18 19.13
CA GLN A 75 -23.75 -6.12 19.79
C GLN A 75 -25.22 -5.93 19.34
N GLY A 76 -25.86 -7.01 18.90
CA GLY A 76 -27.21 -7.00 18.33
C GLY A 76 -27.29 -6.57 16.86
N GLY A 77 -26.20 -6.26 16.22
CA GLY A 77 -26.13 -5.94 14.78
C GLY A 77 -26.02 -7.20 13.90
N ALA A 78 -26.36 -7.08 12.63
CA ALA A 78 -26.41 -8.20 11.68
C ALA A 78 -25.04 -8.88 11.46
N ASN A 79 -23.94 -8.16 11.67
CA ASN A 79 -22.57 -8.63 11.50
C ASN A 79 -21.79 -8.77 12.83
N GLU A 80 -22.47 -8.86 13.96
CA GLU A 80 -21.84 -8.95 15.29
C GLU A 80 -20.79 -10.05 15.42
N THR A 81 -21.01 -11.19 14.75
CA THR A 81 -20.09 -12.34 14.79
C THR A 81 -18.83 -12.17 13.93
N ARG A 82 -18.79 -11.15 13.07
CA ARG A 82 -17.62 -10.85 12.25
C ARG A 82 -16.57 -10.14 13.09
N ARG A 83 -15.44 -10.80 13.35
CA ARG A 83 -14.38 -10.31 14.24
C ARG A 83 -13.06 -10.02 13.51
N ASP A 84 -13.00 -10.27 12.23
CA ASP A 84 -11.84 -9.98 11.37
C ASP A 84 -11.88 -8.56 10.82
N VAL A 85 -10.73 -7.99 10.52
CA VAL A 85 -10.58 -6.73 9.78
C VAL A 85 -9.97 -7.06 8.42
N LEU A 86 -10.59 -6.56 7.34
CA LEU A 86 -10.08 -6.75 6.00
C LEU A 86 -9.05 -5.68 5.67
N PHE A 87 -7.83 -6.09 5.32
CA PHE A 87 -6.80 -5.22 4.76
C PHE A 87 -6.76 -5.40 3.25
N ILE A 88 -6.75 -4.29 2.51
CA ILE A 88 -6.58 -4.27 1.04
C ILE A 88 -5.44 -3.31 0.72
N ASP A 89 -4.43 -3.78 0.02
CA ASP A 89 -3.37 -2.94 -0.53
C ASP A 89 -3.64 -2.60 -1.98
N ALA A 90 -4.30 -1.48 -2.23
CA ALA A 90 -4.52 -0.95 -3.57
C ALA A 90 -3.45 0.09 -3.98
N SER A 91 -2.29 0.11 -3.33
CA SER A 91 -1.23 1.09 -3.60
C SER A 91 -0.69 1.03 -5.04
N LYS A 92 -0.82 -0.12 -5.70
CA LYS A 92 -0.42 -0.33 -7.10
C LYS A 92 -1.58 -0.20 -8.10
N GLU A 93 -2.81 0.05 -7.63
CA GLU A 93 -4.02 0.16 -8.45
C GLU A 93 -4.18 1.57 -9.02
N PHE A 94 -3.38 1.95 -10.00
CA PHE A 94 -3.48 3.25 -10.64
C PHE A 94 -2.88 3.26 -12.05
N THR A 95 -3.33 4.23 -12.83
CA THR A 95 -2.69 4.62 -14.09
C THR A 95 -1.89 5.88 -13.86
N PRO A 96 -0.56 5.89 -14.14
CA PRO A 96 0.25 7.08 -13.96
C PRO A 96 -0.13 8.17 -14.95
N SER A 97 -0.22 9.42 -14.49
CA SER A 97 -0.44 10.60 -15.32
C SER A 97 0.65 11.65 -15.05
N LYS A 98 0.72 12.68 -15.87
CA LYS A 98 1.79 13.71 -15.79
C LYS A 98 1.83 14.47 -14.47
N THR A 99 0.67 14.65 -13.83
CA THR A 99 0.53 15.49 -12.62
C THR A 99 0.15 14.68 -11.38
N GLN A 100 -0.58 13.60 -11.53
CA GLN A 100 -1.09 12.77 -10.44
C GLN A 100 -1.43 11.37 -10.94
N ASN A 101 -1.46 10.40 -10.05
CA ASN A 101 -1.97 9.07 -10.35
C ASN A 101 -3.50 9.08 -10.42
N VAL A 102 -4.08 8.24 -11.24
CA VAL A 102 -5.54 8.14 -11.44
C VAL A 102 -5.99 6.71 -11.20
N MET A 103 -6.97 6.53 -10.34
CA MET A 103 -7.72 5.27 -10.24
C MET A 103 -8.92 5.35 -11.19
N ASP A 104 -8.95 4.49 -12.19
CA ASP A 104 -10.10 4.33 -13.09
C ASP A 104 -11.12 3.34 -12.51
N GLU A 105 -12.22 3.13 -13.23
CA GLU A 105 -13.30 2.23 -12.80
C GLU A 105 -12.83 0.79 -12.57
N THR A 106 -11.85 0.32 -13.32
CA THR A 106 -11.32 -1.05 -13.17
C THR A 106 -10.63 -1.21 -11.82
N HIS A 107 -9.77 -0.25 -11.45
CA HIS A 107 -9.09 -0.22 -10.16
C HIS A 107 -10.09 -0.13 -8.99
N VAL A 108 -11.06 0.78 -9.10
CA VAL A 108 -12.11 0.95 -8.09
C VAL A 108 -12.96 -0.32 -7.95
N ASN A 109 -13.37 -0.92 -9.07
CA ASN A 109 -14.18 -2.15 -9.05
C ASN A 109 -13.43 -3.32 -8.42
N ARG A 110 -12.14 -3.46 -8.65
CA ARG A 110 -11.32 -4.49 -7.98
C ARG A 110 -11.34 -4.32 -6.46
N VAL A 111 -11.18 -3.10 -5.96
CA VAL A 111 -11.27 -2.81 -4.52
C VAL A 111 -12.67 -3.13 -3.99
N LEU A 112 -13.72 -2.69 -4.70
CA LEU A 112 -15.11 -2.91 -4.28
C LEU A 112 -15.48 -4.39 -4.28
N GLU A 113 -15.08 -5.15 -5.28
CA GLU A 113 -15.31 -6.60 -5.37
C GLU A 113 -14.60 -7.34 -4.23
N THR A 114 -13.32 -7.01 -3.99
CA THR A 114 -12.55 -7.59 -2.89
C THR A 114 -13.19 -7.26 -1.53
N TYR A 115 -13.62 -6.02 -1.34
CA TYR A 115 -14.32 -5.61 -0.12
C TYR A 115 -15.66 -6.35 0.05
N ALA A 116 -16.46 -6.46 -1.01
CA ALA A 116 -17.78 -7.10 -0.96
C ALA A 116 -17.68 -8.61 -0.68
N THR A 117 -16.74 -9.29 -1.32
CA THR A 117 -16.53 -10.74 -1.18
C THR A 117 -15.67 -11.09 0.05
N ARG A 118 -14.93 -10.11 0.61
CA ARG A 118 -13.90 -10.28 1.64
C ARG A 118 -12.88 -11.35 1.23
N ALA A 119 -12.52 -11.38 -0.04
CA ALA A 119 -11.57 -12.34 -0.58
C ALA A 119 -10.17 -12.11 0.00
N GLU A 120 -9.48 -13.21 0.31
CA GLU A 120 -8.03 -13.18 0.55
C GLU A 120 -7.33 -13.41 -0.78
N VAL A 121 -6.53 -12.42 -1.20
CA VAL A 121 -5.81 -12.44 -2.46
C VAL A 121 -4.34 -12.19 -2.15
N ASP A 122 -3.50 -13.11 -2.59
CA ASP A 122 -2.05 -13.02 -2.39
C ASP A 122 -1.51 -11.65 -2.82
N LYS A 123 -0.67 -11.05 -1.96
CA LYS A 123 -0.05 -9.72 -2.15
C LYS A 123 -1.03 -8.56 -2.35
N TYR A 124 -2.32 -8.76 -2.07
CA TYR A 124 -3.33 -7.73 -2.30
C TYR A 124 -4.30 -7.55 -1.13
N SER A 125 -4.80 -8.64 -0.54
CA SER A 125 -5.75 -8.53 0.57
C SER A 125 -5.63 -9.67 1.57
N HIS A 126 -5.85 -9.34 2.86
CA HIS A 126 -5.77 -10.26 3.98
C HIS A 126 -6.86 -9.95 5.01
N ARG A 127 -7.44 -10.99 5.62
CA ARG A 127 -8.40 -10.87 6.73
C ARG A 127 -7.69 -11.14 8.04
N ALA A 128 -7.27 -10.09 8.71
CA ALA A 128 -6.60 -10.20 9.99
C ALA A 128 -7.59 -10.50 11.10
N SER A 129 -7.31 -11.51 11.91
CA SER A 129 -8.05 -11.81 13.12
C SER A 129 -7.78 -10.76 14.22
N LEU A 130 -8.64 -10.68 15.22
CA LEU A 130 -8.39 -9.80 16.38
C LEU A 130 -7.10 -10.18 17.11
N ASP A 131 -6.78 -11.47 17.19
CA ASP A 131 -5.56 -11.96 17.83
C ASP A 131 -4.32 -11.47 17.08
N GLU A 132 -4.30 -11.59 15.75
CA GLU A 132 -3.23 -11.08 14.89
C GLU A 132 -3.04 -9.56 15.02
N ILE A 133 -4.14 -8.80 15.10
CA ILE A 133 -4.10 -7.35 15.30
C ILE A 133 -3.55 -7.00 16.68
N THR A 134 -3.90 -7.78 17.70
CA THR A 134 -3.40 -7.62 19.07
C THR A 134 -1.91 -7.92 19.15
N GLU A 135 -1.42 -8.99 18.51
CA GLU A 135 0.01 -9.32 18.41
C GLU A 135 0.81 -8.23 17.71
N ASN A 136 0.17 -7.47 16.83
CA ASN A 136 0.73 -6.29 16.17
C ASN A 136 0.54 -4.98 16.96
N ASP A 137 0.22 -5.03 18.27
CA ASP A 137 -0.01 -3.84 19.12
C ASP A 137 -1.08 -2.88 18.56
N PHE A 138 -2.13 -3.40 17.95
CA PHE A 138 -3.17 -2.62 17.27
C PHE A 138 -2.63 -1.66 16.21
N ASN A 139 -1.48 -1.96 15.66
CA ASN A 139 -0.87 -1.22 14.56
C ASN A 139 -1.49 -1.70 13.24
N LEU A 140 -2.19 -0.81 12.54
CA LEU A 140 -2.90 -1.10 11.29
C LEU A 140 -2.06 -0.81 10.03
N ASN A 141 -0.73 -0.72 10.14
CA ASN A 141 0.12 -0.51 8.98
C ASN A 141 -0.02 -1.67 7.99
N ILE A 142 -0.51 -1.40 6.80
CA ILE A 142 -0.94 -2.40 5.81
C ILE A 142 0.14 -3.45 5.48
N PRO A 143 1.44 -3.08 5.29
CA PRO A 143 2.49 -4.07 5.03
C PRO A 143 2.74 -5.10 6.14
N ARG A 144 2.14 -4.94 7.31
CA ARG A 144 2.18 -5.96 8.38
C ARG A 144 1.20 -7.12 8.13
N TYR A 145 0.19 -6.89 7.30
CA TYR A 145 -0.90 -7.82 7.03
C TYR A 145 -0.92 -8.29 5.58
N VAL A 146 -0.53 -7.42 4.65
CA VAL A 146 -0.43 -7.74 3.22
C VAL A 146 1.04 -7.65 2.83
N ASP A 147 1.68 -8.80 2.66
CA ASP A 147 3.06 -8.87 2.20
C ASP A 147 3.13 -8.67 0.69
N THR A 148 3.48 -7.47 0.29
CA THR A 148 3.67 -7.11 -1.13
C THR A 148 5.12 -7.29 -1.60
N PHE A 149 5.98 -7.92 -0.77
CA PHE A 149 7.37 -8.18 -1.12
C PHE A 149 7.45 -9.11 -2.34
N GLU A 150 8.06 -8.62 -3.39
CA GLU A 150 8.49 -9.44 -4.52
C GLU A 150 9.97 -9.76 -4.29
N PRO A 151 10.37 -11.06 -4.20
CA PRO A 151 11.78 -11.39 -4.15
C PRO A 151 12.47 -10.76 -5.35
N GLU A 152 13.51 -10.00 -5.12
CA GLU A 152 14.35 -9.52 -6.21
C GLU A 152 14.89 -10.75 -6.97
N GLU A 153 14.91 -10.68 -8.31
CA GLU A 153 15.54 -11.73 -9.12
C GLU A 153 17.00 -11.89 -8.66
N GLU A 154 17.41 -13.12 -8.39
CA GLU A 154 18.80 -13.40 -8.02
C GLU A 154 19.70 -12.90 -9.16
N ILE A 155 20.51 -11.90 -8.84
CA ILE A 155 21.47 -11.36 -9.79
C ILE A 155 22.60 -12.39 -9.95
N ASP A 156 22.68 -13.01 -11.12
CA ASP A 156 23.83 -13.86 -11.47
C ASP A 156 25.07 -12.96 -11.65
N VAL A 157 25.81 -12.80 -10.54
CA VAL A 157 27.02 -11.98 -10.48
C VAL A 157 28.07 -12.47 -11.49
N ALA A 158 28.14 -13.79 -11.75
CA ALA A 158 29.11 -14.35 -12.69
C ALA A 158 28.75 -14.00 -14.14
N ALA A 159 27.47 -14.06 -14.50
CA ALA A 159 26.99 -13.63 -15.82
C ALA A 159 27.20 -12.12 -16.02
N LEU A 160 26.87 -11.32 -14.99
CA LEU A 160 27.06 -9.86 -15.04
C LEU A 160 28.55 -9.49 -15.20
N GLN A 161 29.45 -10.16 -14.47
CA GLN A 161 30.89 -9.94 -14.58
C GLN A 161 31.41 -10.24 -15.99
N LYS A 162 30.91 -11.30 -16.65
CA LYS A 162 31.25 -11.60 -18.03
C LYS A 162 30.79 -10.50 -18.99
N GLN A 163 29.57 -9.99 -18.79
CA GLN A 163 29.06 -8.88 -19.61
C GLN A 163 29.91 -7.62 -19.44
N ILE A 164 30.28 -7.27 -18.21
CA ILE A 164 31.17 -6.13 -17.93
C ILE A 164 32.49 -6.30 -18.66
N THR A 165 33.14 -7.46 -18.55
CA THR A 165 34.43 -7.72 -19.22
C THR A 165 34.31 -7.61 -20.74
N THR A 166 33.21 -8.09 -21.32
CA THR A 166 32.95 -7.97 -22.77
C THR A 166 32.79 -6.51 -23.19
N ILE A 167 32.00 -5.73 -22.47
CA ILE A 167 31.78 -4.31 -22.75
C ILE A 167 33.09 -3.50 -22.60
N GLU A 168 33.90 -3.80 -21.59
CA GLU A 168 35.20 -3.15 -21.40
C GLU A 168 36.17 -3.45 -22.57
N ALA A 169 36.16 -4.68 -23.08
CA ALA A 169 36.97 -5.04 -24.25
C ALA A 169 36.51 -4.30 -25.52
N GLU A 170 35.19 -4.24 -25.77
CA GLU A 170 34.62 -3.47 -26.87
C GLU A 170 34.94 -1.97 -26.76
N LEU A 171 34.83 -1.43 -25.55
CA LEU A 171 35.17 -0.03 -25.26
C LEU A 171 36.64 0.26 -25.54
N ALA A 172 37.56 -0.64 -25.16
CA ALA A 172 39.00 -0.48 -25.45
C ALA A 172 39.26 -0.51 -26.95
N GLU A 173 38.62 -1.41 -27.71
CA GLU A 173 38.73 -1.45 -29.16
C GLU A 173 38.23 -0.16 -29.83
N VAL A 174 37.05 0.33 -29.46
CA VAL A 174 36.49 1.59 -29.98
C VAL A 174 37.38 2.77 -29.66
N ARG A 175 37.90 2.86 -28.43
CA ARG A 175 38.86 3.89 -28.03
C ARG A 175 40.14 3.83 -28.85
N GLY A 176 40.67 2.63 -29.13
CA GLY A 176 41.84 2.45 -29.97
C GLY A 176 41.61 2.93 -31.41
N ARG A 177 40.46 2.59 -32.00
CA ARG A 177 40.05 3.08 -33.33
C ARG A 177 39.92 4.59 -33.38
N MET A 178 39.27 5.16 -32.34
CA MET A 178 39.11 6.63 -32.24
C MET A 178 40.46 7.36 -32.14
N ALA A 179 41.37 6.84 -31.30
CA ALA A 179 42.72 7.39 -31.18
C ALA A 179 43.49 7.34 -32.52
N GLY A 180 43.33 6.25 -33.30
CA GLY A 180 43.87 6.14 -34.65
C GLY A 180 43.35 7.24 -35.57
N TYR A 181 42.04 7.45 -35.63
CA TYR A 181 41.45 8.52 -36.46
C TYR A 181 41.84 9.93 -36.03
N LEU A 182 41.94 10.18 -34.70
CA LEU A 182 42.38 11.48 -34.19
C LEU A 182 43.83 11.79 -34.59
N LYS A 183 44.69 10.76 -34.54
CA LYS A 183 46.08 10.88 -35.00
C LYS A 183 46.18 11.18 -36.50
N GLU A 184 45.36 10.53 -37.35
CA GLU A 184 45.27 10.82 -38.77
C GLU A 184 44.82 12.27 -39.06
N LEU A 185 43.97 12.82 -38.19
CA LEU A 185 43.50 14.20 -38.28
C LEU A 185 44.46 15.23 -37.64
N GLY A 186 45.63 14.79 -37.13
CA GLY A 186 46.65 15.65 -36.52
C GLY A 186 46.26 16.17 -35.11
N VAL A 187 45.35 15.46 -34.42
CA VAL A 187 44.98 15.79 -33.06
C VAL A 187 45.73 14.83 -32.12
N ASP A 188 46.59 15.36 -31.26
CA ASP A 188 47.27 14.60 -30.20
C ASP A 188 46.28 14.31 -29.06
N VAL A 189 46.18 13.02 -28.65
CA VAL A 189 45.30 12.53 -27.60
C VAL A 189 46.10 11.93 -26.45
#